data_e42cd39ff832b406bfb99d2a243edff8
#
_entry.id   e42cd39ff832b406bfb99d2a243edff8
#
_cell.length_a   1.000
_cell.length_b   1.000
_cell.length_c   1.000
_cell.angle_alpha   90.00
_cell.angle_beta   90.00
_cell.angle_gamma   90.00
#
_symmetry.space_group_name_H-M   'P 1'
#
loop_
_entity.id
_entity.type
_entity.pdbx_description
1 polymer ?
#
loop_
_entity_poly.entity_id
_entity_poly.type
_entity_poly.pdbx_seq_one_letter_code
_entity_poly.pdbx_strand_id
1 'polypeptide(L)'
;MPVSPHALDTPMPDHGRSGATSAGSLRPGIQEGVNNMGNKRVVADSSRCIGCQTCMAACIEAHDIPGNIAAPRLRVTRTYEISAPVACHHCEDAPCAKACPTGALFFDPKNHRIGVNEDNCIGCKSCVMACPFGAVSVATTQVPVLMGDVRVGSQTKSFVLKCDLCVDRPGGPACAEACPTKGLTLVDEERLAELTAERARATIENEA
;
A
#
# COMPACT_ATOMS: atom_id res chain seq x y z
N MET A 1 -45.24 4.57 29.03
CA MET A 1 -44.88 3.30 29.71
C MET A 1 -43.38 3.18 29.67
N PRO A 2 -42.72 3.14 30.81
CA PRO A 2 -41.23 3.08 30.84
C PRO A 2 -40.76 1.62 30.67
N VAL A 3 -39.74 1.42 29.85
CA VAL A 3 -39.07 0.12 29.68
C VAL A 3 -37.92 0.03 30.65
N SER A 4 -37.96 -0.97 31.50
CA SER A 4 -36.93 -1.27 32.52
C SER A 4 -35.65 -1.82 31.89
N PRO A 5 -34.47 -1.52 32.46
CA PRO A 5 -33.22 -2.14 32.05
C PRO A 5 -33.01 -3.45 32.82
N HIS A 6 -32.91 -4.57 32.10
CA HIS A 6 -32.41 -5.81 32.69
C HIS A 6 -30.91 -5.95 32.38
N ALA A 7 -30.16 -5.87 33.47
CA ALA A 7 -28.78 -6.31 33.55
C ALA A 7 -28.68 -7.83 33.32
N LEU A 8 -27.74 -8.26 32.51
CA LEU A 8 -27.21 -9.61 32.51
C LEU A 8 -25.69 -9.52 32.64
N ASP A 9 -25.26 -9.47 33.90
CA ASP A 9 -23.93 -9.81 34.36
C ASP A 9 -23.77 -11.34 34.25
N THR A 10 -22.99 -11.81 33.29
CA THR A 10 -22.46 -13.18 33.32
C THR A 10 -20.95 -13.11 33.26
N PRO A 11 -20.22 -13.64 34.25
CA PRO A 11 -18.78 -13.67 34.26
C PRO A 11 -18.25 -14.66 33.19
N MET A 12 -17.30 -14.21 32.39
CA MET A 12 -16.56 -15.05 31.46
C MET A 12 -15.69 -16.07 32.19
N PRO A 13 -15.60 -17.32 31.72
CA PRO A 13 -14.71 -18.30 32.32
C PRO A 13 -13.24 -17.96 32.04
N ASP A 14 -12.45 -18.03 33.10
CA ASP A 14 -11.01 -17.88 33.16
C ASP A 14 -10.34 -19.07 32.41
N HIS A 15 -9.80 -18.82 31.22
CA HIS A 15 -8.98 -19.79 30.50
C HIS A 15 -7.54 -19.70 30.99
N GLY A 16 -7.22 -20.62 31.91
CA GLY A 16 -5.90 -20.85 32.48
C GLY A 16 -4.75 -20.75 31.45
N ARG A 17 -3.80 -19.87 31.73
CA ARG A 17 -2.50 -19.83 31.11
C ARG A 17 -1.71 -21.10 31.49
N SER A 18 -1.70 -22.09 30.63
CA SER A 18 -0.68 -23.12 30.64
C SER A 18 0.52 -22.65 29.82
N GLY A 19 1.63 -22.39 30.51
CA GLY A 19 2.89 -22.05 29.89
C GLY A 19 3.44 -23.22 29.07
N ALA A 20 3.66 -22.96 27.80
CA ALA A 20 4.51 -23.77 26.95
C ALA A 20 5.55 -22.85 26.33
N THR A 21 6.77 -22.87 26.93
CA THR A 21 7.98 -22.38 26.32
C THR A 21 8.32 -23.27 25.12
N SER A 22 7.89 -22.89 23.93
CA SER A 22 8.42 -23.45 22.69
C SER A 22 9.45 -22.48 22.12
N ALA A 23 10.71 -22.92 22.15
CA ALA A 23 11.81 -22.28 21.46
C ALA A 23 11.45 -22.14 19.98
N GLY A 24 11.05 -20.93 19.58
CA GLY A 24 10.77 -20.59 18.19
C GLY A 24 12.06 -20.60 17.39
N SER A 25 12.14 -21.52 16.45
CA SER A 25 13.14 -21.57 15.40
C SER A 25 13.26 -20.19 14.73
N LEU A 26 14.38 -19.54 14.95
CA LEU A 26 14.83 -18.34 14.24
C LEU A 26 14.92 -18.69 12.75
N ARG A 27 14.08 -18.07 11.93
CA ARG A 27 14.22 -18.13 10.47
C ARG A 27 15.54 -17.46 10.11
N PRO A 28 16.45 -18.12 9.35
CA PRO A 28 17.70 -17.51 8.93
C PRO A 28 17.44 -16.44 7.88
N GLY A 29 18.00 -15.22 8.06
CA GLY A 29 18.17 -14.27 6.98
C GLY A 29 17.65 -12.86 7.17
N ILE A 30 17.87 -12.25 8.33
CA ILE A 30 18.00 -10.78 8.36
C ILE A 30 19.52 -10.54 8.37
N GLN A 31 20.05 -10.28 7.19
CA GLN A 31 21.44 -9.82 7.07
C GLN A 31 21.51 -8.39 7.62
N GLU A 32 22.16 -8.24 8.76
CA GLU A 32 22.66 -6.97 9.27
C GLU A 32 23.66 -6.43 8.23
N GLY A 33 23.29 -5.36 7.55
CA GLY A 33 24.13 -4.75 6.54
C GLY A 33 23.38 -3.97 5.46
N VAL A 34 22.10 -3.64 5.65
CA VAL A 34 21.37 -2.77 4.74
C VAL A 34 21.67 -1.33 5.13
N ASN A 35 22.34 -0.59 4.24
CA ASN A 35 22.44 0.86 4.30
C ASN A 35 21.04 1.40 4.70
N ASN A 36 21.00 2.21 5.76
CA ASN A 36 19.82 2.77 6.38
C ASN A 36 19.13 3.83 5.45
N MET A 37 18.84 3.41 4.22
CA MET A 37 18.01 4.17 3.29
C MET A 37 16.59 3.64 3.43
N GLY A 38 15.75 4.36 4.16
CA GLY A 38 14.34 4.03 4.35
C GLY A 38 13.59 3.83 3.04
N ASN A 39 12.46 3.14 3.11
CA ASN A 39 11.66 2.84 1.91
C ASN A 39 11.13 4.10 1.24
N LYS A 40 11.27 4.16 -0.08
CA LYS A 40 10.70 5.26 -0.88
C LYS A 40 9.18 5.19 -0.88
N ARG A 41 8.53 6.35 -0.89
CA ARG A 41 7.07 6.46 -0.99
C ARG A 41 6.62 7.74 -1.66
N VAL A 42 5.41 7.72 -2.22
CA VAL A 42 4.75 8.94 -2.70
C VAL A 42 3.94 9.53 -1.55
N VAL A 43 4.24 10.77 -1.20
CA VAL A 43 3.53 11.54 -0.17
C VAL A 43 2.63 12.57 -0.83
N ALA A 44 1.44 12.73 -0.28
CA ALA A 44 0.46 13.72 -0.72
C ALA A 44 0.39 14.90 0.26
N ASP A 45 0.41 16.10 -0.30
CA ASP A 45 0.08 17.32 0.41
C ASP A 45 -1.42 17.61 0.24
N SER A 46 -2.18 17.41 1.30
CA SER A 46 -3.64 17.61 1.27
C SER A 46 -4.05 19.07 1.08
N SER A 47 -3.21 20.03 1.46
CA SER A 47 -3.48 21.45 1.28
C SER A 47 -3.42 21.88 -0.20
N ARG A 48 -2.67 21.14 -1.01
CA ARG A 48 -2.52 21.37 -2.46
C ARG A 48 -3.44 20.50 -3.31
N CYS A 49 -4.03 19.47 -2.72
CA CYS A 49 -4.87 18.52 -3.47
C CYS A 49 -6.27 19.11 -3.71
N ILE A 50 -6.62 19.29 -4.98
CA ILE A 50 -7.95 19.75 -5.41
C ILE A 50 -8.92 18.62 -5.74
N GLY A 51 -8.52 17.35 -5.54
CA GLY A 51 -9.35 16.18 -5.78
C GLY A 51 -9.67 15.90 -7.26
N CYS A 52 -8.88 16.41 -8.22
CA CYS A 52 -9.14 16.29 -9.67
C CYS A 52 -8.99 14.88 -10.23
N GLN A 53 -8.39 13.94 -9.50
CA GLN A 53 -8.19 12.54 -9.91
C GLN A 53 -7.21 12.32 -11.08
N THR A 54 -6.54 13.35 -11.59
CA THR A 54 -5.55 13.23 -12.67
C THR A 54 -4.44 12.21 -12.33
N CYS A 55 -4.05 12.13 -11.06
CA CYS A 55 -3.08 11.14 -10.57
C CYS A 55 -3.58 9.70 -10.71
N MET A 56 -4.90 9.46 -10.59
CA MET A 56 -5.49 8.14 -10.80
C MET A 56 -5.49 7.78 -12.29
N ALA A 57 -5.84 8.72 -13.16
CA ALA A 57 -5.80 8.52 -14.62
C ALA A 57 -4.38 8.22 -15.11
N ALA A 58 -3.39 9.01 -14.69
CA ALA A 58 -1.99 8.80 -15.01
C ALA A 58 -1.44 7.46 -14.47
N CYS A 59 -1.93 7.01 -13.31
CA CYS A 59 -1.57 5.70 -12.77
C CYS A 59 -2.16 4.55 -13.60
N ILE A 60 -3.39 4.69 -14.09
CA ILE A 60 -4.02 3.70 -14.98
C ILE A 60 -3.25 3.62 -16.30
N GLU A 61 -2.91 4.77 -16.89
CA GLU A 61 -2.18 4.84 -18.15
C GLU A 61 -0.77 4.24 -18.04
N ALA A 62 -0.10 4.45 -16.90
CA ALA A 62 1.24 3.91 -16.65
C ALA A 62 1.27 2.40 -16.33
N HIS A 63 0.12 1.79 -16.03
CA HIS A 63 0.04 0.40 -15.60
C HIS A 63 -1.06 -0.34 -16.36
N ASP A 64 -0.63 -1.07 -17.37
CA ASP A 64 -1.54 -1.95 -18.12
C ASP A 64 -1.85 -3.23 -17.33
N ILE A 65 -3.12 -3.44 -17.00
CA ILE A 65 -3.57 -4.64 -16.31
C ILE A 65 -4.32 -5.52 -17.31
N PRO A 66 -3.91 -6.79 -17.49
CA PRO A 66 -4.58 -7.70 -18.39
C PRO A 66 -6.09 -7.76 -18.16
N GLY A 67 -6.87 -7.77 -19.25
CA GLY A 67 -8.33 -7.79 -19.17
C GLY A 67 -8.98 -6.40 -19.15
N ASN A 68 -8.26 -5.35 -19.57
CA ASN A 68 -8.74 -3.97 -19.67
C ASN A 68 -9.32 -3.41 -18.36
N ILE A 69 -8.71 -3.79 -17.23
CA ILE A 69 -9.09 -3.24 -15.93
C ILE A 69 -8.46 -1.87 -15.75
N ALA A 70 -9.25 -0.81 -15.88
CA ALA A 70 -8.85 0.55 -15.55
C ALA A 70 -8.85 0.74 -14.02
N ALA A 71 -7.84 0.21 -13.34
CA ALA A 71 -7.74 0.29 -11.89
C ALA A 71 -6.44 0.96 -11.45
N PRO A 72 -6.50 2.13 -10.78
CA PRO A 72 -5.32 2.81 -10.29
C PRO A 72 -4.74 2.10 -9.06
N ARG A 73 -3.42 2.19 -8.88
CA ARG A 73 -2.69 1.67 -7.72
C ARG A 73 -2.63 2.67 -6.56
N LEU A 74 -3.27 3.83 -6.70
CA LEU A 74 -3.54 4.81 -5.66
C LEU A 74 -4.99 5.28 -5.78
N ARG A 75 -5.55 5.85 -4.70
CA ARG A 75 -6.94 6.29 -4.71
C ARG A 75 -7.08 7.66 -4.06
N VAL A 76 -7.73 8.61 -4.74
CA VAL A 76 -8.13 9.88 -4.14
C VAL A 76 -9.32 9.63 -3.22
N THR A 77 -9.09 9.86 -1.93
CA THR A 77 -10.12 9.82 -0.89
C THR A 77 -10.55 11.24 -0.56
N ARG A 78 -11.85 11.43 -0.36
CA ARG A 78 -12.43 12.72 -0.01
C ARG A 78 -13.18 12.60 1.31
N THR A 79 -12.95 13.55 2.19
CA THR A 79 -13.80 13.84 3.34
C THR A 79 -14.62 15.08 3.05
N TYR A 80 -15.38 15.57 4.03
CA TYR A 80 -16.15 16.80 3.85
C TYR A 80 -15.24 18.03 3.63
N GLU A 81 -14.07 18.06 4.23
CA GLU A 81 -13.17 19.24 4.24
C GLU A 81 -11.95 19.06 3.35
N ILE A 82 -11.43 17.85 3.21
CA ILE A 82 -10.15 17.59 2.55
C ILE A 82 -10.28 16.49 1.50
N SER A 83 -9.46 16.59 0.46
CA SER A 83 -9.20 15.49 -0.47
C SER A 83 -7.70 15.21 -0.53
N ALA A 84 -7.34 13.93 -0.58
CA ALA A 84 -5.95 13.52 -0.76
C ALA A 84 -5.86 12.15 -1.42
N PRO A 85 -4.85 11.89 -2.27
CA PRO A 85 -4.56 10.56 -2.74
C PRO A 85 -3.91 9.72 -1.64
N VAL A 86 -4.42 8.51 -1.44
CA VAL A 86 -3.85 7.47 -0.59
C VAL A 86 -3.03 6.53 -1.46
N ALA A 87 -1.73 6.47 -1.23
CA ALA A 87 -0.80 5.57 -1.89
C ALA A 87 -0.14 4.62 -0.88
N CYS A 88 0.52 3.57 -1.37
CA CYS A 88 1.25 2.66 -0.49
C CYS A 88 2.43 3.36 0.19
N HIS A 89 2.57 3.15 1.49
CA HIS A 89 3.66 3.70 2.30
C HIS A 89 4.95 2.89 2.22
N HIS A 90 4.93 1.71 1.59
CA HIS A 90 6.07 0.79 1.53
C HIS A 90 6.70 0.55 2.91
N CYS A 91 5.86 0.24 3.90
CA CYS A 91 6.25 0.08 5.32
C CYS A 91 7.42 -0.91 5.47
N GLU A 92 8.37 -0.60 6.34
CA GLU A 92 9.49 -1.49 6.66
C GLU A 92 9.00 -2.80 7.28
N ASP A 93 8.05 -2.70 8.21
CA ASP A 93 7.45 -3.88 8.87
C ASP A 93 6.44 -4.64 7.97
N ALA A 94 6.02 -4.04 6.86
CA ALA A 94 5.19 -4.59 5.79
C ALA A 94 4.11 -5.60 6.24
N PRO A 95 3.07 -5.20 7.00
CA PRO A 95 2.06 -6.13 7.50
C PRO A 95 1.34 -6.88 6.37
N CYS A 96 1.18 -6.25 5.21
CA CYS A 96 0.60 -6.88 4.02
C CYS A 96 1.47 -8.02 3.46
N ALA A 97 2.80 -7.91 3.52
CA ALA A 97 3.71 -8.97 3.11
C ALA A 97 3.73 -10.11 4.14
N LYS A 98 3.73 -9.79 5.44
CA LYS A 98 3.67 -10.78 6.53
C LYS A 98 2.37 -11.58 6.50
N ALA A 99 1.25 -10.96 6.14
CA ALA A 99 -0.05 -11.61 6.03
C ALA A 99 -0.25 -12.42 4.75
N CYS A 100 0.68 -12.34 3.78
CA CYS A 100 0.54 -13.04 2.51
C CYS A 100 0.96 -14.51 2.64
N PRO A 101 0.03 -15.48 2.50
CA PRO A 101 0.35 -16.89 2.70
C PRO A 101 1.25 -17.48 1.60
N THR A 102 1.23 -16.89 0.41
CA THR A 102 1.98 -17.36 -0.77
C THR A 102 3.26 -16.57 -1.03
N GLY A 103 3.55 -15.52 -0.22
CA GLY A 103 4.69 -14.65 -0.45
C GLY A 103 4.59 -13.81 -1.73
N ALA A 104 3.37 -13.59 -2.23
CA ALA A 104 3.14 -12.74 -3.42
C ALA A 104 3.57 -11.28 -3.17
N LEU A 105 3.51 -10.79 -1.93
CA LEU A 105 4.09 -9.53 -1.53
C LEU A 105 5.41 -9.77 -0.82
N PHE A 106 6.45 -9.05 -1.22
CA PHE A 106 7.81 -9.21 -0.70
C PHE A 106 8.54 -7.88 -0.60
N PHE A 107 9.58 -7.83 0.22
CA PHE A 107 10.48 -6.68 0.28
C PHE A 107 11.46 -6.73 -0.89
N ASP A 108 11.52 -5.64 -1.67
CA ASP A 108 12.45 -5.44 -2.77
C ASP A 108 13.58 -4.48 -2.32
N PRO A 109 14.75 -5.02 -1.93
CA PRO A 109 15.83 -4.20 -1.38
C PRO A 109 16.51 -3.32 -2.43
N LYS A 110 16.41 -3.64 -3.72
CA LYS A 110 17.02 -2.84 -4.80
C LYS A 110 16.29 -1.52 -5.00
N ASN A 111 14.97 -1.55 -4.86
CA ASN A 111 14.11 -0.40 -5.12
C ASN A 111 13.55 0.22 -3.83
N HIS A 112 13.96 -0.27 -2.65
CA HIS A 112 13.49 0.18 -1.34
C HIS A 112 11.96 0.27 -1.26
N ARG A 113 11.28 -0.83 -1.62
CA ARG A 113 9.81 -0.91 -1.70
C ARG A 113 9.29 -2.30 -1.35
N ILE A 114 7.99 -2.40 -1.16
CA ILE A 114 7.30 -3.68 -1.15
C ILE A 114 6.88 -4.01 -2.60
N GLY A 115 7.42 -5.07 -3.15
CA GLY A 115 7.11 -5.60 -4.46
C GLY A 115 5.89 -6.54 -4.45
N VAL A 116 5.41 -6.87 -5.65
CA VAL A 116 4.33 -7.84 -5.89
C VAL A 116 4.78 -8.82 -6.95
N ASN A 117 4.67 -10.12 -6.65
CA ASN A 117 4.74 -11.19 -7.64
C ASN A 117 3.30 -11.66 -7.90
N GLU A 118 2.76 -11.26 -9.05
CA GLU A 118 1.36 -11.53 -9.40
C GLU A 118 1.10 -13.01 -9.69
N ASP A 119 2.11 -13.79 -10.08
CA ASP A 119 1.96 -15.23 -10.36
C ASP A 119 1.72 -16.05 -9.07
N ASN A 120 2.20 -15.55 -7.94
CA ASN A 120 1.98 -16.18 -6.64
C ASN A 120 0.65 -15.71 -5.99
N CYS A 121 -0.07 -14.76 -6.59
CA CYS A 121 -1.28 -14.20 -5.99
C CYS A 121 -2.48 -15.15 -6.17
N ILE A 122 -3.05 -15.63 -5.07
CA ILE A 122 -4.26 -16.46 -5.05
C ILE A 122 -5.55 -15.66 -4.81
N GLY A 123 -5.47 -14.34 -4.69
CA GLY A 123 -6.64 -13.48 -4.50
C GLY A 123 -7.31 -13.55 -3.12
N CYS A 124 -6.65 -14.08 -2.10
CA CYS A 124 -7.22 -14.28 -0.75
C CYS A 124 -7.54 -12.99 0.01
N LYS A 125 -7.05 -11.83 -0.43
CA LYS A 125 -7.28 -10.49 0.14
C LYS A 125 -6.73 -10.27 1.57
N SER A 126 -5.94 -11.19 2.12
CA SER A 126 -5.32 -11.02 3.44
C SER A 126 -4.48 -9.74 3.54
N CYS A 127 -3.80 -9.37 2.45
CA CYS A 127 -3.02 -8.13 2.35
C CYS A 127 -3.89 -6.86 2.43
N VAL A 128 -5.14 -6.91 1.92
CA VAL A 128 -6.09 -5.80 2.00
C VAL A 128 -6.51 -5.57 3.45
N MET A 129 -6.82 -6.66 4.18
CA MET A 129 -7.20 -6.60 5.60
C MET A 129 -6.04 -6.18 6.50
N ALA A 130 -4.81 -6.58 6.15
CA ALA A 130 -3.63 -6.26 6.95
C ALA A 130 -3.11 -4.82 6.74
N CYS A 131 -3.52 -4.13 5.66
CA CYS A 131 -3.02 -2.78 5.38
C CYS A 131 -3.72 -1.73 6.25
N PRO A 132 -3.01 -1.04 7.17
CA PRO A 132 -3.63 -0.05 8.05
C PRO A 132 -4.03 1.25 7.31
N PHE A 133 -3.50 1.46 6.09
CA PHE A 133 -3.73 2.66 5.30
C PHE A 133 -4.81 2.49 4.22
N GLY A 134 -5.35 1.27 4.03
CA GLY A 134 -6.28 0.99 2.94
C GLY A 134 -5.68 1.19 1.53
N ALA A 135 -4.35 1.12 1.41
CA ALA A 135 -3.61 1.41 0.18
C ALA A 135 -3.39 0.16 -0.72
N VAL A 136 -4.02 -0.95 -0.38
CA VAL A 136 -3.95 -2.21 -1.14
C VAL A 136 -5.36 -2.64 -1.51
N SER A 137 -5.55 -3.02 -2.76
CA SER A 137 -6.77 -3.69 -3.23
C SER A 137 -6.42 -4.87 -4.12
N VAL A 138 -7.40 -5.72 -4.40
CA VAL A 138 -7.23 -6.89 -5.28
C VAL A 138 -8.33 -6.85 -6.33
N ALA A 139 -7.95 -6.81 -7.59
CA ALA A 139 -8.83 -6.99 -8.72
C ALA A 139 -8.76 -8.44 -9.21
N THR A 140 -9.87 -8.95 -9.71
CA THR A 140 -9.96 -10.29 -10.27
C THR A 140 -10.60 -10.21 -11.64
N THR A 141 -9.97 -10.80 -12.65
CA THR A 141 -10.45 -10.80 -14.02
C THR A 141 -10.25 -12.12 -14.72
N GLN A 142 -10.93 -12.28 -15.84
CA GLN A 142 -10.72 -13.39 -16.76
C GLN A 142 -9.61 -13.03 -17.75
N VAL A 143 -8.52 -13.80 -17.71
CA VAL A 143 -7.43 -13.65 -18.69
C VAL A 143 -7.49 -14.79 -19.70
N PRO A 144 -7.22 -14.54 -20.98
CA PRO A 144 -7.23 -15.57 -22.00
C PRO A 144 -6.10 -16.58 -21.74
N VAL A 145 -6.39 -17.84 -21.92
CA VAL A 145 -5.38 -18.91 -22.01
C VAL A 145 -5.07 -19.12 -23.47
N LEU A 146 -3.81 -18.90 -23.84
CA LEU A 146 -3.32 -19.01 -25.20
C LEU A 146 -2.50 -20.29 -25.37
N MET A 147 -2.64 -20.96 -26.50
CA MET A 147 -1.77 -22.02 -26.99
C MET A 147 -1.19 -21.57 -28.33
N GLY A 148 0.02 -20.99 -28.29
CA GLY A 148 0.52 -20.18 -29.39
C GLY A 148 -0.34 -18.94 -29.56
N ASP A 149 -0.82 -18.68 -30.78
CA ASP A 149 -1.71 -17.54 -31.09
C ASP A 149 -3.20 -17.86 -30.95
N VAL A 150 -3.54 -19.08 -30.57
CA VAL A 150 -4.94 -19.54 -30.46
C VAL A 150 -5.42 -19.43 -29.03
N ARG A 151 -6.54 -18.72 -28.83
CA ARG A 151 -7.23 -18.68 -27.54
C ARG A 151 -7.96 -20.02 -27.31
N VAL A 152 -7.50 -20.80 -26.32
CA VAL A 152 -8.07 -22.10 -25.96
C VAL A 152 -9.03 -22.05 -24.77
N GLY A 153 -9.07 -20.91 -24.08
CA GLY A 153 -9.94 -20.74 -22.93
C GLY A 153 -9.75 -19.40 -22.21
N SER A 154 -10.28 -19.33 -21.00
CA SER A 154 -10.02 -18.22 -20.06
C SER A 154 -9.84 -18.78 -18.65
N GLN A 155 -8.99 -18.14 -17.88
CA GLN A 155 -8.77 -18.43 -16.46
C GLN A 155 -8.98 -17.17 -15.61
N THR A 156 -9.43 -17.37 -14.40
CA THR A 156 -9.55 -16.28 -13.42
C THR A 156 -8.17 -15.98 -12.83
N LYS A 157 -7.71 -14.75 -12.96
CA LYS A 157 -6.45 -14.28 -12.35
C LYS A 157 -6.73 -13.09 -11.43
N SER A 158 -6.04 -13.06 -10.30
CA SER A 158 -6.14 -11.97 -9.32
C SER A 158 -4.86 -11.14 -9.36
N PHE A 159 -5.04 -9.82 -9.30
CA PHE A 159 -3.97 -8.83 -9.34
C PHE A 159 -4.01 -7.98 -8.09
N VAL A 160 -2.86 -7.79 -7.44
CA VAL A 160 -2.73 -6.89 -6.30
C VAL A 160 -2.50 -5.47 -6.80
N LEU A 161 -3.46 -4.61 -6.55
CA LEU A 161 -3.41 -3.19 -6.89
C LEU A 161 -2.80 -2.41 -5.71
N LYS A 162 -1.55 -2.03 -5.85
CA LYS A 162 -0.76 -1.33 -4.86
C LYS A 162 0.32 -0.51 -5.58
N CYS A 163 0.61 0.69 -5.09
CA CYS A 163 1.68 1.53 -5.65
C CYS A 163 3.00 0.76 -5.70
N ASP A 164 3.71 0.84 -6.81
CA ASP A 164 5.01 0.22 -7.07
C ASP A 164 6.09 1.26 -7.35
N LEU A 165 5.78 2.55 -7.16
CA LEU A 165 6.64 3.70 -7.44
C LEU A 165 6.97 3.88 -8.93
N CYS A 166 6.30 3.17 -9.82
CA CYS A 166 6.58 3.16 -11.26
C CYS A 166 8.08 2.95 -11.57
N VAL A 167 8.73 1.98 -10.88
CA VAL A 167 10.20 1.79 -10.93
C VAL A 167 10.72 1.48 -12.33
N ASP A 168 9.89 0.90 -13.19
CA ASP A 168 10.22 0.58 -14.57
C ASP A 168 10.07 1.80 -15.52
N ARG A 169 9.60 2.94 -14.99
CA ARG A 169 9.38 4.17 -15.74
C ARG A 169 10.53 5.15 -15.51
N PRO A 170 11.25 5.61 -16.58
CA PRO A 170 12.40 6.50 -16.43
C PRO A 170 12.07 7.87 -15.83
N GLY A 171 10.81 8.33 -15.93
CA GLY A 171 10.35 9.59 -15.33
C GLY A 171 9.91 9.48 -13.87
N GLY A 172 10.00 8.31 -13.22
CA GLY A 172 9.50 8.07 -11.88
C GLY A 172 7.97 8.01 -11.79
N PRO A 173 7.37 8.32 -10.63
CA PRO A 173 5.93 8.16 -10.41
C PRO A 173 5.08 9.04 -11.33
N ALA A 174 4.32 8.42 -12.24
CA ALA A 174 3.45 9.11 -13.20
C ALA A 174 2.42 10.03 -12.50
N CYS A 175 1.92 9.62 -11.35
CA CYS A 175 0.97 10.39 -10.55
C CYS A 175 1.55 11.71 -10.02
N ALA A 176 2.85 11.74 -9.68
CA ALA A 176 3.52 12.95 -9.21
C ALA A 176 3.79 13.92 -10.36
N GLU A 177 4.21 13.39 -11.52
CA GLU A 177 4.46 14.16 -12.74
C GLU A 177 3.18 14.81 -13.27
N ALA A 178 2.08 14.06 -13.34
CA ALA A 178 0.80 14.53 -13.88
C ALA A 178 0.02 15.43 -12.91
N CYS A 179 0.46 15.61 -11.66
CA CYS A 179 -0.28 16.40 -10.68
C CYS A 179 -0.23 17.91 -11.02
N PRO A 180 -1.36 18.55 -11.35
CA PRO A 180 -1.38 19.96 -11.77
C PRO A 180 -0.97 20.93 -10.65
N THR A 181 -1.26 20.55 -9.39
CA THR A 181 -0.95 21.39 -8.22
C THR A 181 0.39 21.01 -7.57
N LYS A 182 1.12 20.04 -8.12
CA LYS A 182 2.36 19.51 -7.51
C LYS A 182 2.18 19.06 -6.06
N GLY A 183 0.99 18.56 -5.74
CA GLY A 183 0.66 18.07 -4.40
C GLY A 183 1.12 16.63 -4.12
N LEU A 184 1.79 15.95 -5.07
CA LEU A 184 2.37 14.63 -4.90
C LEU A 184 3.88 14.69 -5.09
N THR A 185 4.63 14.12 -4.15
CA THR A 185 6.09 14.09 -4.18
C THR A 185 6.59 12.69 -3.83
N LEU A 186 7.55 12.19 -4.60
CA LEU A 186 8.31 11.00 -4.21
C LEU A 186 9.31 11.42 -3.13
N VAL A 187 9.27 10.74 -2.01
CA VAL A 187 10.20 10.98 -0.89
C VAL A 187 10.91 9.69 -0.51
N ASP A 188 12.16 9.81 -0.17
CA ASP A 188 12.96 8.89 0.60
C ASP A 188 13.21 9.49 1.99
N GLU A 189 13.97 8.83 2.81
CA GLU A 189 14.24 9.25 4.18
C GLU A 189 15.01 10.58 4.23
N GLU A 190 15.97 10.77 3.33
CA GLU A 190 16.76 12.00 3.21
C GLU A 190 15.85 13.20 2.88
N ARG A 191 15.03 13.06 1.84
CA ARG A 191 14.08 14.12 1.45
C ARG A 191 13.03 14.37 2.53
N LEU A 192 12.61 13.35 3.26
CA LEU A 192 11.70 13.52 4.39
C LEU A 192 12.32 14.33 5.52
N ALA A 193 13.59 14.07 5.84
CA ALA A 193 14.34 14.83 6.85
C ALA A 193 14.48 16.30 6.44
N GLU A 194 14.81 16.57 5.16
CA GLU A 194 14.87 17.94 4.62
C GLU A 194 13.54 18.68 4.76
N LEU A 195 12.44 18.06 4.31
CA LEU A 195 11.10 18.65 4.40
C LEU A 195 10.68 18.92 5.85
N THR A 196 11.08 18.06 6.77
CA THR A 196 10.83 18.24 8.20
C THR A 196 11.61 19.43 8.74
N ALA A 197 12.89 19.56 8.37
CA ALA A 197 13.73 20.67 8.76
C ALA A 197 13.23 22.02 8.17
N GLU A 198 12.80 22.02 6.91
CA GLU A 198 12.19 23.20 6.27
C GLU A 198 10.95 23.68 7.04
N ARG A 199 10.04 22.74 7.40
CA ARG A 199 8.84 23.06 8.18
C ARG A 199 9.15 23.59 9.57
N ALA A 200 10.12 22.98 10.24
CA ALA A 200 10.56 23.43 11.56
C ALA A 200 11.11 24.87 11.52
N ARG A 201 11.91 25.22 10.49
CA ARG A 201 12.40 26.59 10.28
C ARG A 201 11.26 27.57 10.03
N ALA A 202 10.35 27.23 9.12
CA ALA A 202 9.19 28.07 8.81
C ALA A 202 8.29 28.34 10.03
N THR A 203 8.18 27.38 10.95
CA THR A 203 7.44 27.57 12.20
C THR A 203 8.09 28.65 13.05
N ILE A 204 9.41 28.63 13.25
CA ILE A 204 10.15 29.62 14.04
C ILE A 204 10.06 31.01 13.39
N GLU A 205 10.18 31.05 12.04
CA GLU A 205 10.11 32.34 11.30
C GLU A 205 8.71 32.98 11.34
N ASN A 206 7.64 32.18 11.44
CA ASN A 206 6.28 32.71 11.53
C ASN A 206 5.85 33.08 12.96
N GLU A 207 6.57 32.63 13.98
CA GLU A 207 6.32 32.97 15.39
C GLU A 207 7.17 34.18 15.87
N ALA A 208 8.11 34.65 15.07
CA ALA A 208 8.99 35.79 15.35
C ALA A 208 8.43 37.09 14.76
#